data_5331868adc20f9dc9236e8b2d306b1cc
#
_entry.id   5331868adc20f9dc9236e8b2d306b1cc
#
_cell.length_a   1.000
_cell.length_b   1.000
_cell.length_c   1.000
_cell.angle_alpha   90.00
_cell.angle_beta   90.00
_cell.angle_gamma   90.00
#
_symmetry.space_group_name_H-M   'P 1'
#
loop_
_entity.id
_entity.type
_entity.pdbx_description
1 polymer ?
#
loop_
_entity_poly.entity_id
_entity_poly.type
_entity_poly.pdbx_seq_one_letter_code
_entity_poly.pdbx_strand_id
1 'polypeptide(L)' 'MASYSEGDKVEWDWGNGTGTGKIQSKFEEKTTRKIKGTEVTRDGSSDDPALYIKQDDGDAVLKLASEVRKV' A
#
# COMPACT_ATOMS: atom_id res chain seq x y z
N MET A 1 12.27 12.91 0.73
CA MET A 1 10.97 12.24 0.89
C MET A 1 10.62 11.43 -0.33
N ALA A 2 10.24 10.20 -0.13
CA ALA A 2 9.76 9.39 -1.24
C ALA A 2 8.38 9.90 -1.66
N SER A 3 8.17 10.05 -2.95
CA SER A 3 6.90 10.46 -3.51
C SER A 3 6.29 9.25 -4.22
N TYR A 4 5.05 8.91 -3.86
CA TYR A 4 4.35 7.76 -4.43
C TYR A 4 3.14 8.26 -5.20
N SER A 5 2.87 7.61 -6.34
CA SER A 5 1.76 7.96 -7.21
C SER A 5 1.08 6.70 -7.71
N GLU A 6 -0.16 6.85 -8.17
CA GLU A 6 -0.88 5.74 -8.80
C GLU A 6 -0.08 5.20 -9.97
N GLY A 7 0.00 3.89 -10.06
CA GLY A 7 0.76 3.21 -11.10
C GLY A 7 2.21 2.89 -10.72
N ASP A 8 2.72 3.47 -9.64
CA ASP A 8 4.08 3.17 -9.19
C ASP A 8 4.16 1.75 -8.68
N LYS A 9 5.26 1.07 -9.00
CA LYS A 9 5.51 -0.27 -8.49
C LYS A 9 6.28 -0.17 -7.18
N VAL A 10 5.81 -0.89 -6.17
CA VAL A 10 6.41 -0.89 -4.84
C VAL A 10 6.57 -2.32 -4.35
N GLU A 11 7.40 -2.47 -3.33
CA GLU A 11 7.58 -3.74 -2.66
C GLU A 11 7.62 -3.54 -1.15
N TRP A 12 7.37 -4.60 -0.42
CA TRP A 12 7.40 -4.60 1.05
C TRP A 12 7.80 -5.98 1.54
N ASP A 13 8.34 -6.03 2.76
CA ASP A 13 8.71 -7.29 3.38
C ASP A 13 7.54 -7.84 4.17
N TRP A 14 7.34 -9.16 4.08
CA TRP A 14 6.35 -9.85 4.91
C TRP A 14 6.88 -11.23 5.24
N GLY A 15 6.82 -11.61 6.52
CA GLY A 15 7.30 -12.93 6.94
C GLY A 15 8.66 -13.25 6.34
N ASN A 16 8.74 -14.31 5.56
CA ASN A 16 9.97 -14.78 4.94
C ASN A 16 10.15 -14.30 3.50
N GLY A 17 9.28 -13.42 3.04
CA GLY A 17 9.31 -13.05 1.63
C GLY A 17 9.10 -11.57 1.41
N THR A 18 8.98 -11.22 0.13
CA THR A 18 8.75 -9.87 -0.32
C THR A 18 7.51 -9.85 -1.21
N GLY A 19 6.59 -8.93 -0.93
CA GLY A 19 5.45 -8.71 -1.79
C GLY A 19 5.73 -7.55 -2.73
N THR A 20 5.11 -7.56 -3.90
CA THR A 20 5.21 -6.46 -4.88
C THR A 20 3.83 -6.17 -5.46
N GLY A 21 3.63 -4.94 -5.87
CA GLY A 21 2.38 -4.54 -6.50
C GLY A 21 2.46 -3.12 -7.01
N LYS A 22 1.36 -2.69 -7.63
CA LYS A 22 1.22 -1.32 -8.14
C LYS A 22 0.21 -0.55 -7.32
N ILE A 23 0.51 0.70 -7.05
CA ILE A 23 -0.37 1.59 -6.31
C ILE A 23 -1.60 1.88 -7.16
N GLN A 24 -2.79 1.58 -6.62
CA GLN A 24 -4.06 1.90 -7.26
C GLN A 24 -4.61 3.24 -6.79
N SER A 25 -4.43 3.54 -5.50
CA SER A 25 -4.94 4.79 -4.92
C SER A 25 -4.06 5.20 -3.76
N LYS A 26 -4.05 6.51 -3.51
CA LYS A 26 -3.27 7.10 -2.43
C LYS A 26 -4.18 7.97 -1.58
N PHE A 27 -4.11 7.82 -0.25
CA PHE A 27 -4.97 8.52 0.68
C PHE A 27 -4.12 9.19 1.76
N GLU A 28 -4.30 10.49 1.95
CA GLU A 28 -3.57 11.25 2.96
C GLU A 28 -4.39 11.38 4.25
N GLU A 29 -5.23 10.39 4.52
CA GLU A 29 -6.10 10.37 5.69
C GLU A 29 -6.30 8.93 6.15
N LYS A 30 -6.91 8.76 7.32
CA LYS A 30 -7.24 7.44 7.84
C LYS A 30 -8.17 6.73 6.85
N THR A 31 -7.77 5.56 6.43
CA THR A 31 -8.45 4.83 5.37
C THR A 31 -8.66 3.39 5.77
N THR A 32 -9.87 2.89 5.51
CA THR A 32 -10.22 1.49 5.74
C THR A 32 -10.63 0.86 4.42
N ARG A 33 -10.10 -0.32 4.15
CA ARG A 33 -10.47 -1.10 2.97
C ARG A 33 -10.69 -2.54 3.38
N LYS A 34 -11.68 -3.16 2.76
CA LYS A 34 -11.94 -4.58 2.99
C LYS A 34 -11.07 -5.38 2.03
N ILE A 35 -10.17 -6.17 2.59
CA ILE A 35 -9.21 -6.96 1.82
C ILE A 35 -9.39 -8.42 2.21
N LYS A 36 -9.76 -9.25 1.24
CA LYS A 36 -10.00 -10.68 1.45
C LYS A 36 -10.96 -10.93 2.62
N GLY A 37 -12.03 -10.13 2.68
CA GLY A 37 -13.04 -10.27 3.71
C GLY A 37 -12.68 -9.67 5.06
N THR A 38 -11.50 -9.09 5.20
CA THR A 38 -11.03 -8.49 6.44
C THR A 38 -10.88 -6.98 6.27
N GLU A 39 -11.40 -6.23 7.22
CA GLU A 39 -11.21 -4.78 7.21
C GLU A 39 -9.81 -4.45 7.69
N VAL A 40 -9.09 -3.69 6.88
CA VAL A 40 -7.74 -3.23 7.19
C VAL A 40 -7.75 -1.70 7.21
N THR A 41 -7.26 -1.13 8.30
CA THR A 41 -7.22 0.31 8.47
C THR A 41 -5.77 0.78 8.59
N ARG A 42 -5.46 1.88 7.90
CA ARG A 42 -4.18 2.56 8.02
C ARG A 42 -4.43 4.05 8.22
N ASP A 43 -3.68 4.63 9.11
CA ASP A 43 -3.83 6.06 9.44
C ASP A 43 -2.89 6.87 8.57
N GLY A 44 -3.33 7.15 7.34
CA GLY A 44 -2.54 7.91 6.37
C GLY A 44 -2.45 9.38 6.72
N SER A 45 -1.41 10.04 6.24
CA SER A 45 -1.20 11.47 6.40
C SER A 45 -0.53 12.01 5.15
N SER A 46 -0.35 13.33 5.08
CA SER A 46 0.32 13.94 3.93
C SER A 46 1.78 13.49 3.84
N ASP A 47 2.41 13.22 4.98
CA ASP A 47 3.81 12.78 5.01
C ASP A 47 3.96 11.27 4.84
N ASP A 48 2.91 10.53 5.15
CA ASP A 48 2.94 9.06 5.11
C ASP A 48 1.57 8.55 4.67
N PRO A 49 1.24 8.69 3.39
CA PRO A 49 -0.09 8.33 2.90
C PRO A 49 -0.34 6.83 2.95
N ALA A 50 -1.62 6.49 3.07
CA ALA A 50 -2.06 5.11 2.92
C ALA A 50 -2.14 4.77 1.44
N LEU A 51 -1.63 3.61 1.07
CA LEU A 51 -1.56 3.16 -0.32
C LEU A 51 -2.39 1.90 -0.49
N TYR A 52 -3.35 1.95 -1.40
CA TYR A 52 -4.09 0.78 -1.81
C TYR A 52 -3.34 0.18 -2.99
N ILE A 53 -2.79 -1.01 -2.79
CA ILE A 53 -1.83 -1.61 -3.72
C ILE A 53 -2.40 -2.92 -4.26
N LYS A 54 -2.37 -3.09 -5.56
CA LYS A 54 -2.80 -4.33 -6.20
C LYS A 54 -1.59 -5.15 -6.58
N GLN A 55 -1.54 -6.38 -6.08
CA GLN A 55 -0.45 -7.30 -6.38
C GLN A 55 -0.64 -7.93 -7.76
N ASP A 56 0.45 -8.47 -8.30
CA ASP A 56 0.42 -9.09 -9.62
C ASP A 56 -0.51 -10.31 -9.68
N ASP A 57 -0.75 -10.96 -8.55
CA ASP A 57 -1.66 -12.10 -8.47
C ASP A 57 -3.15 -11.69 -8.36
N GLY A 58 -3.43 -10.40 -8.36
CA GLY A 58 -4.79 -9.90 -8.27
C GLY A 58 -5.26 -9.55 -6.87
N ASP A 59 -4.51 -9.91 -5.84
CA ASP A 59 -4.84 -9.55 -4.47
C ASP A 59 -4.46 -8.11 -4.19
N ALA A 60 -5.14 -7.50 -3.23
CA ALA A 60 -4.86 -6.13 -2.82
C ALA A 60 -4.37 -6.09 -1.38
N VAL A 61 -3.59 -5.05 -1.07
CA VAL A 61 -3.16 -4.78 0.31
C VAL A 61 -3.27 -3.27 0.55
N LEU A 62 -3.36 -2.90 1.81
CA LEU A 62 -3.35 -1.50 2.23
C LEU A 62 -2.14 -1.29 3.13
N LYS A 63 -1.24 -0.42 2.71
CA LYS A 63 0.01 -0.15 3.41
C LYS A 63 0.25 1.35 3.51
N LEU A 64 0.97 1.77 4.54
CA LEU A 64 1.47 3.14 4.58
C LEU A 64 2.70 3.25 3.68
N ALA A 65 2.97 4.45 3.18
CA ALA A 65 4.14 4.68 2.35
C ALA A 65 5.43 4.26 3.08
N SER A 66 5.47 4.46 4.40
CA SER A 66 6.61 4.06 5.22
C SER A 66 6.80 2.54 5.29
N GLU A 67 5.78 1.76 4.96
CA GLU A 67 5.85 0.31 5.02
C GLU A 67 6.33 -0.32 3.71
N VAL A 68 6.49 0.48 2.67
CA VAL A 68 6.86 -0.01 1.34
C VAL A 68 8.03 0.80 0.80
N ARG A 69 8.61 0.34 -0.29
CA ARG A 69 9.67 1.06 -1.01
C ARG A 69 9.44 0.91 -2.50
N LYS A 70 9.93 1.88 -3.26
CA LYS A 70 9.84 1.81 -4.73
C LYS A 70 10.80 0.75 -5.26
N VAL A 71 10.33 0.06 -6.29
CA VAL A 71 11.14 -0.93 -7.00
C VAL A 71 11.87 -0.25 -8.15
#